data_ac623b470bc7dffe85577754c6ee0646
#
_entry.id   ac623b470bc7dffe85577754c6ee0646
#
_cell.length_a   1.000
_cell.length_b   1.000
_cell.length_c   1.000
_cell.angle_alpha   90.00
_cell.angle_beta   90.00
_cell.angle_gamma   90.00
#
_symmetry.space_group_name_H-M   'P 1'
#
loop_
_entity.id
_entity.type
_entity.pdbx_description
1 polymer ?
#
loop_
_entity_poly.entity_id
_entity_poly.type
_entity_poly.pdbx_seq_one_letter_code
_entity_poly.pdbx_strand_id
1 'polypeptide(L)'
;VTREGGYGPLAGSPRIPDDESRRGKAAPPVDKSAPPVDGAGEAADDDVIELHIAVPRECDGWRLDHFLKRRIGRLSRTKIQTILETQISFADGRRVRPAAAVKAGEILLLRRPAPVEPDVPREFGILWEDADVLAIDKPAGLPMHTTAKFWRNTLTAILRERYPDEDMQTAHRIDRETSGVLLVARTKLAASALTMAFARREVSKTYLALVKGSPPDEGVIDRPMKLLDTPTHIMMGVVDEREEGALPCVTRFRVVRRFAEHALVEASPETGRQHQIRVHFAALGHPLVGDKLYGAGEALFIRACDEGVTPELLAAFDGLARHALHAHRITFPHPRTGATVTLESPLPADLAAYMAALPPAVTPSG
;
A
#
# COMPACT_ATOMS: atom_id res chain seq x y z
N VAL A 1 25.55 32.96 51.30
CA VAL A 1 24.50 33.44 52.24
C VAL A 1 23.23 32.70 51.91
N THR A 2 22.86 31.84 52.84
CA THR A 2 21.69 30.99 52.97
C THR A 2 20.37 31.75 52.95
N ARG A 3 19.31 31.15 52.40
CA ARG A 3 18.01 31.00 53.13
C ARG A 3 17.10 29.98 52.44
N GLU A 4 16.83 28.94 53.20
CA GLU A 4 15.76 27.98 53.04
C GLU A 4 14.38 28.65 53.30
N GLY A 5 13.32 28.12 52.71
CA GLY A 5 11.96 28.48 52.97
C GLY A 5 11.03 27.36 52.52
N GLY A 6 10.85 26.34 53.36
CA GLY A 6 9.89 25.24 53.19
C GLY A 6 8.46 25.69 53.43
N TYR A 7 7.52 25.09 52.72
CA TYR A 7 6.10 25.05 53.04
C TYR A 7 5.64 23.59 53.10
N GLY A 8 5.14 23.22 54.27
CA GLY A 8 4.59 21.94 54.60
C GLY A 8 3.16 21.73 54.03
N PRO A 9 2.60 20.51 54.15
CA PRO A 9 1.40 20.10 53.44
C PRO A 9 0.12 20.56 54.14
N LEU A 10 -0.85 21.03 53.37
CA LEU A 10 -2.23 21.25 53.81
C LEU A 10 -3.04 19.96 53.68
N ALA A 11 -3.71 19.59 54.73
CA ALA A 11 -4.51 18.40 54.91
C ALA A 11 -5.88 18.47 54.22
N GLY A 12 -6.36 17.31 53.71
CA GLY A 12 -7.78 16.96 53.81
C GLY A 12 -8.67 17.34 52.64
N SER A 13 -8.78 16.45 51.62
CA SER A 13 -10.00 16.32 50.81
C SER A 13 -10.51 14.88 50.88
N PRO A 14 -11.82 14.64 50.96
CA PRO A 14 -12.39 13.31 51.20
C PRO A 14 -12.24 12.40 49.99
N ARG A 15 -11.85 11.14 50.25
CA ARG A 15 -11.81 10.06 49.26
C ARG A 15 -13.22 9.70 48.84
N ILE A 16 -13.46 9.76 47.51
CA ILE A 16 -14.62 9.15 46.87
C ILE A 16 -14.30 7.66 46.70
N PRO A 17 -15.20 6.72 47.02
CA PRO A 17 -14.95 5.29 46.87
C PRO A 17 -14.85 4.94 45.36
N ASP A 18 -13.80 4.17 45.01
CA ASP A 18 -13.60 3.61 43.68
C ASP A 18 -14.74 2.64 43.34
N ASP A 19 -15.58 3.01 42.40
CA ASP A 19 -16.55 2.11 41.77
C ASP A 19 -15.83 1.21 40.74
N GLU A 20 -15.44 0.02 41.19
CA GLU A 20 -14.78 -1.01 40.35
C GLU A 20 -15.68 -1.58 39.22
N SER A 21 -16.94 -1.18 39.12
CA SER A 21 -17.90 -1.69 38.13
C SER A 21 -17.78 -1.06 36.75
N ARG A 22 -16.88 -0.05 36.55
CA ARG A 22 -16.69 0.66 35.25
C ARG A 22 -15.38 0.40 34.52
N ARG A 23 -14.65 -0.64 34.86
CA ARG A 23 -13.55 -1.08 34.00
C ARG A 23 -14.11 -1.73 32.75
N GLY A 24 -14.42 -0.90 31.74
CA GLY A 24 -14.67 -1.33 30.40
C GLY A 24 -13.45 -2.14 29.90
N LYS A 25 -13.70 -3.38 29.48
CA LYS A 25 -12.68 -4.24 28.85
C LYS A 25 -11.96 -3.43 27.80
N ALA A 26 -10.65 -3.24 27.96
CA ALA A 26 -9.80 -2.65 26.94
C ALA A 26 -10.01 -3.41 25.63
N ALA A 27 -10.30 -2.70 24.56
CA ALA A 27 -10.45 -3.30 23.25
C ALA A 27 -9.11 -3.97 22.87
N PRO A 28 -9.10 -5.23 22.43
CA PRO A 28 -7.89 -5.88 21.96
C PRO A 28 -7.27 -5.09 20.80
N PRO A 29 -5.95 -5.14 20.62
CA PRO A 29 -5.25 -4.41 19.55
C PRO A 29 -5.83 -4.77 18.18
N VAL A 30 -5.93 -3.77 17.30
CA VAL A 30 -6.43 -3.93 15.94
C VAL A 30 -5.50 -4.88 15.21
N ASP A 31 -5.97 -6.09 14.90
CA ASP A 31 -5.29 -6.99 13.97
C ASP A 31 -5.30 -6.38 12.58
N LYS A 32 -4.15 -5.85 12.16
CA LYS A 32 -3.94 -5.25 10.83
C LYS A 32 -3.76 -6.29 9.73
N SER A 33 -3.80 -7.59 10.06
CA SER A 33 -3.73 -8.73 9.14
C SER A 33 -5.09 -9.24 8.68
N ALA A 34 -6.19 -8.51 8.94
CA ALA A 34 -7.49 -8.91 8.41
C ALA A 34 -7.40 -9.04 6.89
N PRO A 35 -7.75 -10.21 6.32
CA PRO A 35 -7.66 -10.41 4.89
C PRO A 35 -8.50 -9.37 4.15
N PRO A 36 -8.13 -9.03 2.90
CA PRO A 36 -8.97 -8.20 2.04
C PRO A 36 -10.37 -8.80 1.97
N VAL A 37 -11.34 -7.97 1.65
CA VAL A 37 -12.75 -8.38 1.51
C VAL A 37 -12.80 -9.51 0.49
N ASP A 38 -12.82 -10.76 0.95
CA ASP A 38 -12.99 -11.93 0.11
C ASP A 38 -14.44 -12.00 -0.35
N GLY A 39 -14.62 -12.04 -1.67
CA GLY A 39 -15.91 -12.22 -2.31
C GLY A 39 -16.22 -11.07 -3.25
N ALA A 40 -15.62 -11.11 -4.45
CA ALA A 40 -16.23 -10.48 -5.61
C ALA A 40 -17.55 -11.23 -5.85
N GLY A 41 -18.66 -10.66 -5.42
CA GLY A 41 -19.99 -11.06 -5.87
C GLY A 41 -20.06 -10.85 -7.38
N GLU A 42 -20.80 -11.70 -8.07
CA GLU A 42 -21.10 -11.61 -9.48
C GLU A 42 -21.62 -10.20 -9.81
N ALA A 43 -21.17 -9.65 -10.93
CA ALA A 43 -21.57 -8.34 -11.42
C ALA A 43 -23.06 -8.37 -11.80
N ALA A 44 -23.91 -7.95 -10.88
CA ALA A 44 -25.29 -7.62 -11.18
C ALA A 44 -25.34 -6.13 -11.53
N ASP A 45 -25.64 -5.84 -12.79
CA ASP A 45 -25.77 -4.50 -13.35
C ASP A 45 -24.45 -3.68 -13.37
N ASP A 46 -24.04 -3.18 -14.51
CA ASP A 46 -22.74 -2.50 -14.72
C ASP A 46 -22.50 -1.29 -13.81
N ASP A 47 -23.54 -0.79 -13.17
CA ASP A 47 -23.53 0.41 -12.35
C ASP A 47 -23.55 0.16 -10.83
N VAL A 48 -23.60 -1.11 -10.35
CA VAL A 48 -23.71 -1.40 -8.92
C VAL A 48 -22.62 -2.40 -8.48
N ILE A 49 -21.87 -2.04 -7.45
CA ILE A 49 -20.95 -2.95 -6.77
C ILE A 49 -21.67 -3.65 -5.63
N GLU A 50 -21.65 -4.99 -5.63
CA GLU A 50 -22.10 -5.81 -4.51
C GLU A 50 -20.90 -6.41 -3.77
N LEU A 51 -20.77 -6.13 -2.48
CA LEU A 51 -19.73 -6.68 -1.62
C LEU A 51 -20.35 -7.60 -0.57
N HIS A 52 -19.81 -8.80 -0.47
CA HIS A 52 -20.19 -9.78 0.55
C HIS A 52 -19.28 -9.63 1.77
N ILE A 53 -19.82 -9.25 2.92
CA ILE A 53 -19.10 -9.03 4.16
C ILE A 53 -19.49 -10.14 5.15
N ALA A 54 -18.61 -11.13 5.30
CA ALA A 54 -18.80 -12.17 6.30
C ALA A 54 -18.54 -11.63 7.72
N VAL A 55 -19.37 -12.03 8.68
CA VAL A 55 -19.19 -11.71 10.10
C VAL A 55 -18.25 -12.75 10.72
N PRO A 56 -17.03 -12.35 11.16
CA PRO A 56 -16.09 -13.26 11.77
C PRO A 56 -16.52 -13.64 13.20
N ARG A 57 -15.98 -14.74 13.72
CA ARG A 57 -16.35 -15.29 15.05
C ARG A 57 -16.14 -14.30 16.20
N GLU A 58 -15.09 -13.50 16.14
CA GLU A 58 -14.79 -12.49 17.17
C GLU A 58 -15.78 -11.32 17.20
N CYS A 59 -16.63 -11.18 16.19
CA CYS A 59 -17.65 -10.15 16.10
C CYS A 59 -19.07 -10.70 16.42
N ASP A 60 -19.18 -11.95 16.89
CA ASP A 60 -20.47 -12.54 17.27
C ASP A 60 -21.16 -11.70 18.36
N GLY A 61 -22.45 -11.42 18.16
CA GLY A 61 -23.25 -10.60 19.08
C GLY A 61 -22.96 -9.09 19.03
N TRP A 62 -22.06 -8.61 18.20
CA TRP A 62 -21.80 -7.17 18.07
C TRP A 62 -22.99 -6.47 17.42
N ARG A 63 -23.16 -5.20 17.79
CA ARG A 63 -24.11 -4.33 17.08
C ARG A 63 -23.61 -4.11 15.65
N LEU A 64 -24.51 -4.15 14.68
CA LEU A 64 -24.22 -4.02 13.27
C LEU A 64 -23.52 -2.67 12.93
N ASP A 65 -23.95 -1.57 13.54
CA ASP A 65 -23.32 -0.26 13.36
C ASP A 65 -21.86 -0.24 13.87
N HIS A 66 -21.57 -0.92 14.97
CA HIS A 66 -20.22 -1.09 15.51
C HIS A 66 -19.36 -2.00 14.64
N PHE A 67 -19.92 -3.12 14.18
CA PHE A 67 -19.25 -4.05 13.27
C PHE A 67 -18.83 -3.34 11.99
N LEU A 68 -19.75 -2.63 11.33
CA LEU A 68 -19.46 -1.88 10.11
C LEU A 68 -18.43 -0.77 10.33
N LYS A 69 -18.55 -0.02 11.43
CA LYS A 69 -17.56 1.01 11.77
C LYS A 69 -16.15 0.43 11.90
N ARG A 70 -16.02 -0.74 12.55
CA ARG A 70 -14.71 -1.43 12.64
C ARG A 70 -14.23 -1.92 11.29
N ARG A 71 -15.12 -2.51 10.47
CA ARG A 71 -14.77 -3.12 9.18
C ARG A 71 -14.44 -2.08 8.11
N ILE A 72 -15.17 -0.97 8.07
CA ILE A 72 -15.01 0.10 7.06
C ILE A 72 -14.16 1.27 7.57
N GLY A 73 -13.80 1.30 8.82
CA GLY A 73 -12.80 2.09 9.59
C GLY A 73 -12.68 3.60 9.36
N ARG A 74 -13.01 4.12 8.20
CA ARG A 74 -12.72 5.50 7.75
C ARG A 74 -13.97 6.36 7.52
N LEU A 75 -15.16 5.87 7.88
CA LEU A 75 -16.41 6.58 7.63
C LEU A 75 -16.91 7.29 8.89
N SER A 76 -17.48 8.48 8.70
CA SER A 76 -18.21 9.20 9.76
C SER A 76 -19.44 8.38 10.20
N ARG A 77 -19.92 8.65 11.43
CA ARG A 77 -21.16 8.02 11.94
C ARG A 77 -22.34 8.24 11.01
N THR A 78 -22.48 9.44 10.48
CA THR A 78 -23.55 9.82 9.55
C THR A 78 -23.46 8.97 8.27
N LYS A 79 -22.27 8.78 7.71
CA LYS A 79 -22.09 7.97 6.50
C LYS A 79 -22.41 6.49 6.73
N ILE A 80 -22.05 5.95 7.92
CA ILE A 80 -22.41 4.58 8.32
C ILE A 80 -23.92 4.44 8.45
N GLN A 81 -24.60 5.43 9.02
CA GLN A 81 -26.06 5.44 9.12
C GLN A 81 -26.71 5.39 7.73
N THR A 82 -26.24 6.23 6.80
CA THR A 82 -26.71 6.22 5.40
C THR A 82 -26.54 4.84 4.75
N ILE A 83 -25.36 4.22 4.93
CA ILE A 83 -25.09 2.87 4.39
C ILE A 83 -26.07 1.85 4.96
N LEU A 84 -26.30 1.88 6.27
CA LEU A 84 -27.22 0.97 6.96
C LEU A 84 -28.67 1.12 6.47
N GLU A 85 -29.07 2.32 6.10
CA GLU A 85 -30.41 2.61 5.65
C GLU A 85 -30.66 2.28 4.16
N THR A 86 -29.64 2.46 3.32
CA THR A 86 -29.81 2.49 1.87
C THR A 86 -29.02 1.46 1.07
N GLN A 87 -27.93 0.92 1.65
CA GLN A 87 -26.96 0.16 0.86
C GLN A 87 -26.68 -1.25 1.37
N ILE A 88 -27.17 -1.60 2.57
CA ILE A 88 -26.84 -2.90 3.18
C ILE A 88 -28.07 -3.75 3.44
N SER A 89 -27.93 -5.06 3.24
CA SER A 89 -28.93 -6.06 3.57
C SER A 89 -28.24 -7.32 4.11
N PHE A 90 -29.00 -8.20 4.78
CA PHE A 90 -28.52 -9.55 5.04
C PHE A 90 -28.72 -10.42 3.79
N ALA A 91 -27.81 -11.38 3.56
CA ALA A 91 -27.93 -12.31 2.43
C ALA A 91 -29.19 -13.18 2.51
N ASP A 92 -29.73 -13.38 3.70
CA ASP A 92 -31.00 -14.11 3.94
C ASP A 92 -32.26 -13.25 3.77
N GLY A 93 -32.10 -11.98 3.34
CA GLY A 93 -33.21 -11.05 3.09
C GLY A 93 -33.78 -10.38 4.34
N ARG A 94 -33.25 -10.63 5.53
CA ARG A 94 -33.69 -9.94 6.76
C ARG A 94 -33.45 -8.44 6.67
N ARG A 95 -34.39 -7.67 7.23
CA ARG A 95 -34.29 -6.21 7.31
C ARG A 95 -33.16 -5.78 8.25
N VAL A 96 -32.34 -4.88 7.77
CA VAL A 96 -31.25 -4.27 8.55
C VAL A 96 -31.80 -3.30 9.59
N ARG A 97 -31.29 -3.42 10.82
CA ARG A 97 -31.49 -2.43 11.91
C ARG A 97 -30.11 -2.09 12.49
N PRO A 98 -29.73 -0.81 12.61
CA PRO A 98 -28.40 -0.42 13.07
C PRO A 98 -27.95 -1.04 14.40
N ALA A 99 -28.90 -1.20 15.30
CA ALA A 99 -28.67 -1.78 16.64
C ALA A 99 -28.81 -3.31 16.68
N ALA A 100 -29.16 -3.98 15.56
CA ALA A 100 -29.28 -5.44 15.56
C ALA A 100 -27.93 -6.10 15.84
N ALA A 101 -27.95 -7.21 16.58
CA ALA A 101 -26.77 -8.03 16.77
C ALA A 101 -26.48 -8.83 15.51
N VAL A 102 -25.22 -8.84 15.07
CA VAL A 102 -24.76 -9.74 14.01
C VAL A 102 -24.28 -11.06 14.59
N LYS A 103 -24.38 -12.15 13.83
CA LYS A 103 -23.93 -13.49 14.25
C LYS A 103 -22.76 -13.94 13.39
N ALA A 104 -21.85 -14.68 14.01
CA ALA A 104 -20.74 -15.30 13.30
C ALA A 104 -21.22 -16.14 12.11
N GLY A 105 -20.59 -15.97 10.96
CA GLY A 105 -20.95 -16.64 9.72
C GLY A 105 -22.11 -16.01 8.92
N GLU A 106 -22.79 -14.98 9.45
CA GLU A 106 -23.75 -14.21 8.65
C GLU A 106 -23.02 -13.44 7.55
N ILE A 107 -23.69 -13.29 6.41
CA ILE A 107 -23.19 -12.52 5.27
C ILE A 107 -24.06 -11.29 5.09
N LEU A 108 -23.40 -10.13 5.07
CA LEU A 108 -24.00 -8.84 4.75
C LEU A 108 -23.68 -8.52 3.29
N LEU A 109 -24.68 -8.09 2.55
CA LEU A 109 -24.57 -7.60 1.17
C LEU A 109 -24.53 -6.06 1.21
N LEU A 110 -23.41 -5.48 0.83
CA LEU A 110 -23.28 -4.03 0.67
C LEU A 110 -23.37 -3.69 -0.83
N ARG A 111 -24.47 -3.05 -1.23
CA ARG A 111 -24.71 -2.58 -2.60
C ARG A 111 -24.50 -1.08 -2.67
N ARG A 112 -23.64 -0.64 -3.55
CA ARG A 112 -23.40 0.79 -3.78
C ARG A 112 -23.24 1.06 -5.27
N PRO A 113 -23.55 2.28 -5.74
CA PRO A 113 -23.21 2.68 -7.10
C PRO A 113 -21.70 2.46 -7.35
N ALA A 114 -21.37 1.93 -8.51
CA ALA A 114 -19.98 1.86 -8.93
C ALA A 114 -19.43 3.29 -9.07
N PRO A 115 -18.27 3.61 -8.51
CA PRO A 115 -17.67 4.92 -8.76
C PRO A 115 -17.27 5.00 -10.23
N VAL A 116 -17.31 6.22 -10.80
CA VAL A 116 -16.64 6.47 -12.07
C VAL A 116 -15.15 6.28 -11.82
N GLU A 117 -14.58 5.23 -12.40
CA GLU A 117 -13.19 4.90 -12.21
C GLU A 117 -12.32 5.73 -13.15
N PRO A 118 -11.19 6.26 -12.68
CA PRO A 118 -10.21 6.86 -13.58
C PRO A 118 -9.68 5.83 -14.59
N ASP A 119 -9.35 6.30 -15.80
CA ASP A 119 -8.69 5.48 -16.79
C ASP A 119 -7.32 5.00 -16.30
N VAL A 120 -7.00 3.76 -16.67
CA VAL A 120 -5.70 3.14 -16.36
C VAL A 120 -5.16 2.41 -17.59
N PRO A 121 -3.85 2.24 -17.71
CA PRO A 121 -3.28 1.35 -18.72
C PRO A 121 -3.69 -0.10 -18.39
N ARG A 122 -4.55 -0.69 -19.23
CA ARG A 122 -5.04 -2.07 -19.05
C ARG A 122 -4.17 -3.13 -19.70
N GLU A 123 -3.29 -2.69 -20.62
CA GLU A 123 -2.35 -3.58 -21.31
C GLU A 123 -1.03 -3.66 -20.55
N PHE A 124 -0.47 -4.87 -20.50
CA PHE A 124 0.84 -5.14 -19.91
C PHE A 124 1.62 -6.13 -20.78
N GLY A 125 2.93 -6.01 -20.78
CA GLY A 125 3.82 -6.96 -21.44
C GLY A 125 3.92 -8.28 -20.67
N ILE A 126 4.09 -9.39 -21.37
CA ILE A 126 4.45 -10.68 -20.77
C ILE A 126 5.96 -10.84 -20.92
N LEU A 127 6.67 -10.93 -19.79
CA LEU A 127 8.12 -11.13 -19.77
C LEU A 127 8.48 -12.62 -19.84
N TRP A 128 7.65 -13.44 -19.25
CA TRP A 128 7.81 -14.89 -19.22
C TRP A 128 6.55 -15.56 -18.71
N GLU A 129 6.23 -16.75 -19.20
CA GLU A 129 5.11 -17.57 -18.72
C GLU A 129 5.37 -19.07 -18.85
N ASP A 130 4.79 -19.82 -17.93
CA ASP A 130 4.67 -21.28 -18.01
C ASP A 130 3.37 -21.74 -17.33
N ALA A 131 3.29 -23.02 -16.98
CA ALA A 131 2.09 -23.59 -16.32
C ALA A 131 1.87 -23.11 -14.89
N ASP A 132 2.86 -22.56 -14.21
CA ASP A 132 2.81 -22.18 -12.79
C ASP A 132 2.89 -20.68 -12.55
N VAL A 133 3.63 -19.95 -13.39
CA VAL A 133 3.94 -18.54 -13.18
C VAL A 133 3.73 -17.74 -14.46
N LEU A 134 3.13 -16.57 -14.32
CA LEU A 134 3.11 -15.51 -15.32
C LEU A 134 3.92 -14.33 -14.76
N ALA A 135 4.96 -13.93 -15.45
CA ALA A 135 5.72 -12.72 -15.13
C ALA A 135 5.36 -11.61 -16.12
N ILE A 136 4.88 -10.50 -15.62
CA ILE A 136 4.43 -9.37 -16.44
C ILE A 136 5.30 -8.14 -16.24
N ASP A 137 5.37 -7.31 -17.29
CA ASP A 137 5.85 -5.94 -17.22
C ASP A 137 4.66 -5.04 -16.89
N LYS A 138 4.46 -4.76 -15.59
CA LYS A 138 3.33 -3.93 -15.16
C LYS A 138 3.55 -2.48 -15.57
N PRO A 139 2.61 -1.86 -16.29
CA PRO A 139 2.70 -0.42 -16.59
C PRO A 139 2.56 0.43 -15.31
N ALA A 140 3.17 1.62 -15.33
CA ALA A 140 2.89 2.63 -14.31
C ALA A 140 1.43 3.12 -14.42
N GLY A 141 0.80 3.45 -13.30
CA GLY A 141 -0.58 3.91 -13.26
C GLY A 141 -1.63 2.82 -13.00
N LEU A 142 -1.30 1.55 -13.21
CA LEU A 142 -2.20 0.41 -12.97
C LEU A 142 -2.17 0.00 -11.48
N PRO A 143 -3.30 0.13 -10.73
CA PRO A 143 -3.42 -0.36 -9.36
C PRO A 143 -3.35 -1.90 -9.30
N MET A 144 -2.82 -2.44 -8.21
CA MET A 144 -2.74 -3.88 -7.99
C MET A 144 -4.10 -4.50 -7.66
N HIS A 145 -4.80 -3.90 -6.70
CA HIS A 145 -6.03 -4.42 -6.09
C HIS A 145 -7.09 -3.33 -5.98
N THR A 146 -8.32 -3.76 -5.73
CA THR A 146 -9.46 -2.87 -5.48
C THR A 146 -9.17 -1.88 -4.35
N THR A 147 -9.53 -0.63 -4.60
CA THR A 147 -9.44 0.49 -3.65
C THR A 147 -10.76 1.28 -3.66
N ALA A 148 -10.83 2.37 -2.90
CA ALA A 148 -12.03 3.21 -2.90
C ALA A 148 -12.35 3.82 -4.28
N LYS A 149 -11.32 4.07 -5.11
CA LYS A 149 -11.44 4.71 -6.44
C LYS A 149 -11.36 3.73 -7.62
N PHE A 150 -10.87 2.51 -7.41
CA PHE A 150 -10.62 1.52 -8.46
C PHE A 150 -11.25 0.19 -8.08
N TRP A 151 -12.11 -0.33 -8.94
CA TRP A 151 -12.79 -1.61 -8.75
C TRP A 151 -12.47 -2.58 -9.89
N ARG A 152 -12.78 -2.18 -11.15
CA ARG A 152 -12.51 -2.95 -12.38
C ARG A 152 -11.14 -2.61 -12.98
N ASN A 153 -10.70 -1.37 -12.82
CA ASN A 153 -9.43 -0.87 -13.33
C ASN A 153 -8.29 -1.21 -12.38
N THR A 154 -8.14 -2.52 -12.08
CA THR A 154 -7.05 -3.06 -11.26
C THR A 154 -6.43 -4.29 -11.92
N LEU A 155 -5.16 -4.55 -11.65
CA LEU A 155 -4.48 -5.72 -12.22
C LEU A 155 -5.21 -7.03 -11.89
N THR A 156 -5.65 -7.21 -10.64
CA THR A 156 -6.37 -8.44 -10.25
C THR A 156 -7.69 -8.61 -10.97
N ALA A 157 -8.41 -7.53 -11.29
CA ALA A 157 -9.63 -7.60 -12.08
C ALA A 157 -9.32 -7.95 -13.55
N ILE A 158 -8.32 -7.30 -14.14
CA ILE A 158 -7.89 -7.55 -15.52
C ILE A 158 -7.38 -9.00 -15.69
N LEU A 159 -6.64 -9.53 -14.70
CA LEU A 159 -6.18 -10.91 -14.74
C LEU A 159 -7.36 -11.91 -14.73
N ARG A 160 -8.38 -11.68 -13.90
CA ARG A 160 -9.60 -12.52 -13.89
C ARG A 160 -10.37 -12.45 -15.21
N GLU A 161 -10.42 -11.27 -15.82
CA GLU A 161 -11.07 -11.05 -17.12
C GLU A 161 -10.33 -11.78 -18.26
N ARG A 162 -8.98 -11.73 -18.25
CA ARG A 162 -8.14 -12.36 -19.30
C ARG A 162 -7.97 -13.87 -19.13
N TYR A 163 -7.98 -14.34 -17.89
CA TYR A 163 -7.74 -15.74 -17.53
C TYR A 163 -8.85 -16.29 -16.62
N PRO A 164 -10.11 -16.36 -17.12
CA PRO A 164 -11.27 -16.69 -16.29
C PRO A 164 -11.22 -18.10 -15.68
N ASP A 165 -10.50 -19.01 -16.35
CA ASP A 165 -10.39 -20.42 -15.93
C ASP A 165 -9.17 -20.69 -15.03
N GLU A 166 -8.41 -19.66 -14.65
CA GLU A 166 -7.19 -19.79 -13.85
C GLU A 166 -7.29 -19.10 -12.49
N ASP A 167 -6.67 -19.70 -11.47
CA ASP A 167 -6.54 -19.13 -10.12
C ASP A 167 -5.42 -18.08 -10.04
N MET A 168 -5.48 -17.04 -10.86
CA MET A 168 -4.46 -16.01 -10.94
C MET A 168 -4.28 -15.25 -9.62
N GLN A 169 -3.12 -15.37 -8.99
CA GLN A 169 -2.79 -14.69 -7.73
C GLN A 169 -1.47 -13.94 -7.83
N THR A 170 -1.47 -12.63 -7.50
CA THR A 170 -0.23 -11.85 -7.44
C THR A 170 0.64 -12.32 -6.28
N ALA A 171 1.88 -12.73 -6.57
CA ALA A 171 2.80 -13.23 -5.56
C ALA A 171 3.37 -12.13 -4.64
N HIS A 172 3.41 -10.90 -5.15
CA HIS A 172 3.84 -9.69 -4.42
C HIS A 172 3.15 -8.46 -4.98
N ARG A 173 3.48 -7.30 -4.43
CA ARG A 173 2.91 -6.03 -4.87
C ARG A 173 3.98 -4.98 -5.14
N ILE A 174 3.69 -4.09 -6.07
CA ILE A 174 4.39 -2.82 -6.32
C ILE A 174 3.37 -1.68 -6.32
N ASP A 175 3.82 -0.46 -6.13
CA ASP A 175 2.91 0.70 -6.08
C ASP A 175 2.21 0.94 -7.43
N ARG A 176 1.07 1.64 -7.42
CA ARG A 176 0.32 1.96 -8.64
C ARG A 176 1.21 2.61 -9.70
N GLU A 177 2.02 3.58 -9.31
CA GLU A 177 2.89 4.35 -10.21
C GLU A 177 4.25 3.68 -10.48
N THR A 178 4.59 2.61 -9.76
CA THR A 178 5.77 1.78 -10.06
C THR A 178 5.49 0.89 -11.24
N SER A 179 6.39 0.90 -12.23
CA SER A 179 6.38 0.00 -13.39
C SER A 179 7.31 -1.19 -13.17
N GLY A 180 7.22 -2.20 -14.03
CA GLY A 180 8.21 -3.26 -14.15
C GLY A 180 7.74 -4.64 -13.70
N VAL A 181 8.69 -5.53 -13.47
CA VAL A 181 8.46 -6.96 -13.30
C VAL A 181 7.59 -7.26 -12.07
N LEU A 182 6.55 -8.05 -12.32
CA LEU A 182 5.63 -8.56 -11.31
C LEU A 182 5.34 -10.04 -11.56
N LEU A 183 5.40 -10.86 -10.49
CA LEU A 183 5.09 -12.28 -10.56
C LEU A 183 3.62 -12.54 -10.19
N VAL A 184 2.96 -13.34 -11.00
CA VAL A 184 1.60 -13.84 -10.81
C VAL A 184 1.67 -15.36 -10.81
N ALA A 185 1.13 -15.99 -9.79
CA ALA A 185 0.95 -17.43 -9.75
C ALA A 185 -0.31 -17.83 -10.53
N ARG A 186 -0.24 -18.87 -11.34
CA ARG A 186 -1.36 -19.40 -12.13
C ARG A 186 -2.13 -20.50 -11.39
N THR A 187 -1.55 -21.03 -10.33
CA THR A 187 -2.14 -22.11 -9.51
C THR A 187 -2.00 -21.81 -8.02
N LYS A 188 -2.88 -22.37 -7.20
CA LYS A 188 -2.81 -22.26 -5.73
C LYS A 188 -1.49 -22.79 -5.15
N LEU A 189 -0.97 -23.87 -5.74
CA LEU A 189 0.32 -24.44 -5.32
C LEU A 189 1.48 -23.48 -5.60
N ALA A 190 1.50 -22.89 -6.79
CA ALA A 190 2.50 -21.88 -7.15
C ALA A 190 2.38 -20.63 -6.26
N ALA A 191 1.15 -20.16 -5.97
CA ALA A 191 0.92 -19.04 -5.08
C ALA A 191 1.47 -19.29 -3.67
N SER A 192 1.21 -20.46 -3.10
CA SER A 192 1.75 -20.86 -1.80
C SER A 192 3.27 -20.92 -1.80
N ALA A 193 3.88 -21.57 -2.82
CA ALA A 193 5.33 -21.70 -2.93
C ALA A 193 6.03 -20.34 -3.09
N LEU A 194 5.52 -19.46 -3.95
CA LEU A 194 6.06 -18.11 -4.12
C LEU A 194 5.90 -17.27 -2.84
N THR A 195 4.73 -17.35 -2.18
CA THR A 195 4.52 -16.66 -0.89
C THR A 195 5.56 -17.09 0.15
N MET A 196 5.85 -18.39 0.23
CA MET A 196 6.88 -18.92 1.13
C MET A 196 8.29 -18.45 0.73
N ALA A 197 8.62 -18.42 -0.56
CA ALA A 197 9.90 -17.93 -1.06
C ALA A 197 10.12 -16.45 -0.69
N PHE A 198 9.08 -15.60 -0.83
CA PHE A 198 9.12 -14.20 -0.35
C PHE A 198 9.31 -14.12 1.17
N ALA A 199 8.57 -14.92 1.95
CA ALA A 199 8.67 -14.93 3.41
C ALA A 199 10.06 -15.36 3.90
N ARG A 200 10.70 -16.31 3.20
CA ARG A 200 12.06 -16.81 3.49
C ARG A 200 13.17 -15.92 2.92
N ARG A 201 12.82 -14.82 2.23
CA ARG A 201 13.77 -13.92 1.54
C ARG A 201 14.62 -14.62 0.47
N GLU A 202 14.07 -15.65 -0.15
CA GLU A 202 14.71 -16.38 -1.27
C GLU A 202 14.49 -15.64 -2.60
N VAL A 203 13.66 -14.60 -2.61
CA VAL A 203 13.40 -13.73 -3.77
C VAL A 203 14.20 -12.45 -3.65
N SER A 204 15.10 -12.21 -4.60
CA SER A 204 15.81 -10.93 -4.72
C SER A 204 15.13 -10.02 -5.74
N LYS A 205 15.13 -8.72 -5.45
CA LYS A 205 14.50 -7.68 -6.26
C LYS A 205 15.46 -6.53 -6.45
N THR A 206 15.59 -6.04 -7.66
CA THR A 206 16.36 -4.84 -7.99
C THR A 206 15.46 -3.84 -8.69
N TYR A 207 15.43 -2.63 -8.17
CA TYR A 207 14.69 -1.51 -8.73
C TYR A 207 15.66 -0.48 -9.31
N LEU A 208 15.27 0.17 -10.39
CA LEU A 208 15.89 1.39 -10.84
C LEU A 208 15.10 2.58 -10.30
N ALA A 209 15.76 3.49 -9.60
CA ALA A 209 15.16 4.70 -9.05
C ALA A 209 15.98 5.91 -9.49
N LEU A 210 15.30 6.92 -10.05
CA LEU A 210 15.92 8.22 -10.30
C LEU A 210 15.66 9.10 -9.08
N VAL A 211 16.72 9.51 -8.39
CA VAL A 211 16.66 10.31 -7.16
C VAL A 211 17.24 11.71 -7.37
N LYS A 212 16.80 12.67 -6.56
CA LYS A 212 17.30 14.04 -6.55
C LYS A 212 18.64 14.12 -5.82
N GLY A 213 19.51 15.00 -6.30
CA GLY A 213 20.83 15.25 -5.71
C GLY A 213 21.84 14.14 -6.00
N SER A 214 22.88 14.08 -5.18
CA SER A 214 24.03 13.21 -5.37
C SER A 214 24.25 12.33 -4.12
N PRO A 215 23.55 11.20 -4.00
CA PRO A 215 23.78 10.25 -2.91
C PRO A 215 25.20 9.67 -2.98
N PRO A 216 25.72 9.02 -1.91
CA PRO A 216 26.94 8.21 -1.97
C PRO A 216 26.89 7.17 -3.09
N ASP A 217 28.06 6.72 -3.58
CA ASP A 217 28.13 5.75 -4.68
C ASP A 217 27.38 4.45 -4.37
N GLU A 218 27.43 4.02 -3.13
CA GLU A 218 26.69 2.87 -2.60
C GLU A 218 26.35 3.08 -1.13
N GLY A 219 25.41 2.30 -0.63
CA GLY A 219 25.03 2.37 0.77
C GLY A 219 23.96 1.38 1.19
N VAL A 220 23.73 1.37 2.49
CA VAL A 220 22.66 0.58 3.14
C VAL A 220 21.84 1.54 3.98
N ILE A 221 20.54 1.57 3.71
CA ILE A 221 19.57 2.31 4.51
C ILE A 221 18.87 1.26 5.39
N ASP A 222 19.32 1.16 6.63
CA ASP A 222 18.72 0.27 7.65
C ASP A 222 17.95 1.15 8.64
N ARG A 223 16.71 1.44 8.30
CA ARG A 223 15.85 2.33 9.07
C ARG A 223 14.43 1.77 9.15
N PRO A 224 13.94 1.43 10.36
CA PRO A 224 12.57 0.97 10.55
C PRO A 224 11.55 2.01 10.10
N MET A 225 10.40 1.51 9.66
CA MET A 225 9.30 2.34 9.16
C MET A 225 7.99 1.97 9.84
N LYS A 226 7.09 2.95 9.97
CA LYS A 226 5.69 2.70 10.35
C LYS A 226 4.73 3.58 9.55
N LEU A 227 3.45 3.21 9.58
CA LEU A 227 2.38 4.06 9.07
C LEU A 227 2.22 5.26 10.01
N LEU A 228 2.31 6.46 9.47
CA LEU A 228 2.14 7.70 10.22
C LEU A 228 0.65 8.05 10.33
N ASP A 229 0.27 8.72 11.42
CA ASP A 229 -1.06 9.29 11.58
C ASP A 229 -1.11 10.65 10.85
N THR A 230 -1.45 10.60 9.58
CA THR A 230 -1.51 11.77 8.69
C THR A 230 -2.85 11.80 7.97
N PRO A 231 -3.28 12.94 7.39
CA PRO A 231 -4.55 13.08 6.69
C PRO A 231 -4.83 12.02 5.62
N THR A 232 -3.80 11.57 4.90
CA THR A 232 -3.97 10.54 3.86
C THR A 232 -4.09 9.12 4.41
N HIS A 233 -3.64 8.86 5.64
CA HIS A 233 -3.58 7.53 6.27
C HIS A 233 -2.83 6.45 5.44
N ILE A 234 -1.97 6.87 4.51
CA ILE A 234 -1.14 5.98 3.69
C ILE A 234 0.34 6.29 3.80
N MET A 235 0.69 7.40 4.44
CA MET A 235 2.06 7.87 4.53
C MET A 235 2.85 7.00 5.51
N MET A 236 3.92 6.38 4.99
CA MET A 236 4.90 5.69 5.81
C MET A 236 6.01 6.67 6.21
N GLY A 237 6.63 6.46 7.36
CA GLY A 237 7.77 7.27 7.79
C GLY A 237 8.83 6.43 8.46
N VAL A 238 10.07 6.90 8.40
CA VAL A 238 11.16 6.33 9.20
C VAL A 238 10.95 6.72 10.65
N VAL A 239 11.16 5.75 11.55
CA VAL A 239 10.96 5.89 13.00
C VAL A 239 12.11 5.25 13.76
N ASP A 240 12.18 5.45 15.07
CA ASP A 240 13.09 4.71 15.93
C ASP A 240 12.64 3.25 16.03
N GLU A 241 13.58 2.32 16.12
CA GLU A 241 13.31 0.89 16.21
C GLU A 241 12.47 0.50 17.45
N ARG A 242 12.54 1.33 18.50
CA ARG A 242 11.82 1.15 19.78
C ARG A 242 10.39 1.65 19.71
N GLU A 243 10.01 2.36 18.65
CA GLU A 243 8.64 2.84 18.51
C GLU A 243 7.65 1.70 18.30
N GLU A 244 6.53 1.74 18.98
CA GLU A 244 5.46 0.75 18.80
C GLU A 244 4.98 0.73 17.34
N GLY A 245 4.95 -0.46 16.76
CA GLY A 245 4.57 -0.66 15.37
C GLY A 245 5.66 -0.37 14.34
N ALA A 246 6.92 -0.12 14.77
CA ALA A 246 8.07 -0.02 13.89
C ALA A 246 8.31 -1.36 13.16
N LEU A 247 8.45 -1.29 11.85
CA LEU A 247 8.67 -2.44 10.97
C LEU A 247 10.14 -2.39 10.47
N PRO A 248 10.98 -3.39 10.79
CA PRO A 248 12.34 -3.44 10.27
C PRO A 248 12.37 -3.38 8.74
N CYS A 249 13.22 -2.51 8.19
CA CYS A 249 13.35 -2.30 6.75
C CYS A 249 14.80 -2.04 6.38
N VAL A 250 15.30 -2.76 5.38
CA VAL A 250 16.65 -2.58 4.84
C VAL A 250 16.59 -2.41 3.34
N THR A 251 17.25 -1.39 2.82
CA THR A 251 17.42 -1.15 1.38
C THR A 251 18.89 -0.92 1.07
N ARG A 252 19.51 -1.79 0.26
CA ARG A 252 20.85 -1.58 -0.30
C ARG A 252 20.71 -0.81 -1.59
N PHE A 253 21.67 0.05 -1.89
CA PHE A 253 21.69 0.76 -3.16
C PHE A 253 23.11 0.96 -3.67
N ARG A 254 23.21 1.15 -5.00
CA ARG A 254 24.42 1.65 -5.67
C ARG A 254 24.03 2.63 -6.78
N VAL A 255 24.83 3.63 -7.01
CA VAL A 255 24.65 4.59 -8.10
C VAL A 255 25.08 3.93 -9.40
N VAL A 256 24.22 3.99 -10.41
CA VAL A 256 24.48 3.47 -11.75
C VAL A 256 24.95 4.58 -12.69
N ARG A 257 24.33 5.77 -12.55
CA ARG A 257 24.65 6.93 -13.38
C ARG A 257 24.38 8.21 -12.62
N ARG A 258 25.26 9.19 -12.78
CA ARG A 258 25.10 10.54 -12.22
C ARG A 258 24.71 11.52 -13.31
N PHE A 259 23.91 12.50 -12.92
CA PHE A 259 23.55 13.70 -13.68
C PHE A 259 23.92 14.93 -12.85
N ALA A 260 23.71 16.15 -13.35
CA ALA A 260 24.08 17.37 -12.64
C ALA A 260 23.44 17.44 -11.23
N GLU A 261 22.14 17.19 -11.14
CA GLU A 261 21.37 17.28 -9.89
C GLU A 261 20.56 16.02 -9.58
N HIS A 262 20.86 14.90 -10.24
CA HIS A 262 20.15 13.65 -10.07
C HIS A 262 21.10 12.46 -10.12
N ALA A 263 20.66 11.33 -9.61
CA ALA A 263 21.34 10.05 -9.78
C ALA A 263 20.36 8.93 -10.09
N LEU A 264 20.71 8.09 -11.07
CA LEU A 264 20.06 6.80 -11.26
C LEU A 264 20.71 5.80 -10.32
N VAL A 265 19.91 5.14 -9.49
CA VAL A 265 20.39 4.16 -8.53
C VAL A 265 19.72 2.81 -8.76
N GLU A 266 20.47 1.74 -8.58
CA GLU A 266 19.91 0.42 -8.30
C GLU A 266 19.60 0.32 -6.82
N ALA A 267 18.37 -0.01 -6.47
CA ALA A 267 17.92 -0.22 -5.09
C ALA A 267 17.43 -1.65 -4.91
N SER A 268 17.99 -2.35 -3.92
CA SER A 268 17.67 -3.74 -3.60
C SER A 268 17.09 -3.83 -2.19
N PRO A 269 15.76 -3.83 -2.04
CA PRO A 269 15.10 -3.94 -0.74
C PRO A 269 15.13 -5.40 -0.26
N GLU A 270 15.66 -5.64 0.94
CA GLU A 270 15.64 -6.96 1.60
C GLU A 270 14.27 -7.32 2.17
N THR A 271 13.43 -6.31 2.36
CA THR A 271 12.04 -6.41 2.78
C THR A 271 11.12 -5.86 1.71
N GLY A 272 9.80 -5.96 1.89
CA GLY A 272 8.81 -5.45 0.94
C GLY A 272 7.75 -4.59 1.61
N ARG A 273 8.17 -3.61 2.46
CA ARG A 273 7.22 -2.73 3.14
C ARG A 273 6.65 -1.71 2.17
N GLN A 274 5.43 -1.26 2.45
CA GLN A 274 4.76 -0.23 1.64
C GLN A 274 5.65 1.01 1.50
N HIS A 275 5.83 1.50 0.26
CA HIS A 275 6.61 2.69 -0.08
C HIS A 275 8.09 2.64 0.33
N GLN A 276 8.65 1.50 0.69
CA GLN A 276 9.95 1.37 1.34
C GLN A 276 11.07 2.16 0.66
N ILE A 277 11.31 1.94 -0.63
CA ILE A 277 12.39 2.61 -1.37
C ILE A 277 12.16 4.13 -1.37
N ARG A 278 10.92 4.57 -1.60
CA ARG A 278 10.53 5.98 -1.65
C ARG A 278 10.80 6.69 -0.33
N VAL A 279 10.37 6.08 0.78
CA VAL A 279 10.58 6.62 2.14
C VAL A 279 12.06 6.63 2.51
N HIS A 280 12.79 5.55 2.22
CA HIS A 280 14.21 5.44 2.54
C HIS A 280 15.04 6.52 1.84
N PHE A 281 14.83 6.72 0.53
CA PHE A 281 15.55 7.77 -0.20
C PHE A 281 15.13 9.18 0.21
N ALA A 282 13.85 9.41 0.52
CA ALA A 282 13.42 10.70 1.08
C ALA A 282 14.06 10.97 2.44
N ALA A 283 14.15 9.97 3.32
CA ALA A 283 14.82 10.09 4.62
C ALA A 283 16.35 10.27 4.52
N LEU A 284 16.95 9.82 3.41
CA LEU A 284 18.37 10.06 3.11
C LEU A 284 18.62 11.47 2.55
N GLY A 285 17.56 12.25 2.29
CA GLY A 285 17.65 13.58 1.65
C GLY A 285 17.67 13.54 0.12
N HIS A 286 17.42 12.37 -0.48
CA HIS A 286 17.43 12.15 -1.93
C HIS A 286 16.09 11.57 -2.41
N PRO A 287 14.95 12.29 -2.29
CA PRO A 287 13.65 11.76 -2.70
C PRO A 287 13.65 11.40 -4.18
N LEU A 288 12.76 10.46 -4.57
CA LEU A 288 12.59 10.09 -5.96
C LEU A 288 12.01 11.27 -6.76
N VAL A 289 12.48 11.42 -7.98
CA VAL A 289 11.91 12.35 -8.96
C VAL A 289 10.43 12.00 -9.21
N GLY A 290 9.58 12.99 -9.27
CA GLY A 290 8.14 12.80 -9.50
C GLY A 290 7.36 12.19 -8.33
N ASP A 291 7.98 12.02 -7.16
CA ASP A 291 7.27 11.48 -6.00
C ASP A 291 6.37 12.53 -5.35
N LYS A 292 5.08 12.42 -5.62
CA LYS A 292 4.04 13.34 -5.15
C LYS A 292 3.93 13.40 -3.63
N LEU A 293 4.18 12.27 -2.94
CA LEU A 293 3.97 12.15 -1.50
C LEU A 293 5.23 12.46 -0.70
N TYR A 294 6.36 11.87 -1.08
CA TYR A 294 7.63 12.01 -0.34
C TYR A 294 8.58 13.05 -0.92
N GLY A 295 8.40 13.44 -2.18
CA GLY A 295 9.20 14.47 -2.84
C GLY A 295 8.55 15.84 -2.78
N ALA A 296 7.24 15.93 -3.06
CA ALA A 296 6.51 17.21 -3.11
C ALA A 296 5.69 17.49 -1.84
N GLY A 297 5.38 16.46 -1.04
CA GLY A 297 4.67 16.57 0.22
C GLY A 297 3.18 16.27 0.16
N GLU A 298 2.62 15.93 1.33
CA GLU A 298 1.26 15.40 1.45
C GLU A 298 0.16 16.37 0.95
N ALA A 299 0.33 17.66 1.17
CA ALA A 299 -0.65 18.66 0.73
C ALA A 299 -0.82 18.69 -0.80
N LEU A 300 0.28 18.66 -1.56
CA LEU A 300 0.25 18.61 -3.02
C LEU A 300 -0.24 17.25 -3.54
N PHE A 301 0.08 16.17 -2.81
CA PHE A 301 -0.47 14.84 -3.12
C PHE A 301 -2.00 14.81 -2.97
N ILE A 302 -2.57 15.40 -1.91
CA ILE A 302 -4.02 15.49 -1.71
C ILE A 302 -4.65 16.30 -2.84
N ARG A 303 -4.10 17.47 -3.19
CA ARG A 303 -4.56 18.26 -4.33
C ARG A 303 -4.58 17.44 -5.63
N ALA A 304 -3.50 16.71 -5.91
CA ALA A 304 -3.44 15.86 -7.10
C ALA A 304 -4.46 14.71 -7.09
N CYS A 305 -4.85 14.23 -5.90
CA CYS A 305 -5.92 13.23 -5.77
C CYS A 305 -7.31 13.80 -6.04
N ASP A 306 -7.55 15.09 -5.73
CA ASP A 306 -8.84 15.73 -5.81
C ASP A 306 -9.05 16.44 -7.17
N GLU A 307 -8.03 17.13 -7.65
CA GLU A 307 -8.08 17.99 -8.87
C GLU A 307 -7.52 17.27 -10.11
N GLY A 308 -6.83 16.12 -9.93
CA GLY A 308 -5.99 15.54 -10.97
C GLY A 308 -4.62 16.22 -11.04
N VAL A 309 -3.76 15.74 -11.95
CA VAL A 309 -2.42 16.31 -12.17
C VAL A 309 -2.52 17.45 -13.18
N THR A 310 -2.68 18.68 -12.67
CA THR A 310 -2.66 19.91 -13.50
C THR A 310 -1.24 20.22 -13.97
N PRO A 311 -1.03 21.09 -14.98
CA PRO A 311 0.30 21.55 -15.41
C PRO A 311 1.14 22.15 -14.28
N GLU A 312 0.51 22.91 -13.36
CA GLU A 312 1.15 23.46 -12.16
C GLU A 312 1.63 22.37 -11.22
N LEU A 313 0.76 21.38 -10.93
CA LEU A 313 1.13 20.22 -10.09
C LEU A 313 2.18 19.35 -10.75
N LEU A 314 2.12 19.18 -12.08
CA LEU A 314 3.13 18.44 -12.82
C LEU A 314 4.51 19.10 -12.69
N ALA A 315 4.58 20.43 -12.77
CA ALA A 315 5.83 21.17 -12.53
C ALA A 315 6.34 20.98 -11.09
N ALA A 316 5.44 20.99 -10.10
CA ALA A 316 5.79 20.73 -8.70
C ALA A 316 6.24 19.26 -8.47
N PHE A 317 5.91 18.35 -9.37
CA PHE A 317 6.35 16.95 -9.40
C PHE A 317 7.50 16.73 -10.39
N ASP A 318 8.41 17.69 -10.49
CA ASP A 318 9.62 17.63 -11.34
C ASP A 318 9.31 17.39 -12.83
N GLY A 319 8.13 17.70 -13.31
CA GLY A 319 7.70 17.44 -14.69
C GLY A 319 7.39 15.96 -15.01
N LEU A 320 7.40 15.07 -14.02
CA LEU A 320 7.10 13.66 -14.21
C LEU A 320 5.77 13.28 -13.53
N ALA A 321 4.85 12.69 -14.29
CA ALA A 321 3.49 12.37 -13.82
C ALA A 321 3.43 11.22 -12.80
N ARG A 322 4.54 10.57 -12.51
CA ARG A 322 4.69 9.45 -11.57
C ARG A 322 6.03 9.48 -10.87
N HIS A 323 6.18 8.78 -9.76
CA HIS A 323 7.51 8.61 -9.16
C HIS A 323 8.40 7.74 -10.06
N ALA A 324 9.66 8.14 -10.18
CA ALA A 324 10.66 7.49 -11.03
C ALA A 324 11.19 6.21 -10.36
N LEU A 325 10.35 5.20 -10.26
CA LEU A 325 10.67 3.87 -9.72
C LEU A 325 10.22 2.78 -10.68
N HIS A 326 11.12 1.83 -10.95
CA HIS A 326 10.92 0.74 -11.87
C HIS A 326 11.44 -0.57 -11.27
N ALA A 327 10.60 -1.59 -11.16
CA ALA A 327 10.98 -2.95 -10.74
C ALA A 327 11.72 -3.63 -11.90
N HIS A 328 13.03 -3.43 -11.93
CA HIS A 328 13.87 -3.80 -13.07
C HIS A 328 14.15 -5.29 -13.15
N ARG A 329 14.53 -5.92 -12.03
CA ARG A 329 14.94 -7.33 -12.02
C ARG A 329 14.35 -8.06 -10.83
N ILE A 330 13.96 -9.31 -11.04
CA ILE A 330 13.57 -10.23 -9.99
C ILE A 330 14.26 -11.59 -10.19
N THR A 331 14.76 -12.18 -9.10
CA THR A 331 15.31 -13.55 -9.10
C THR A 331 14.57 -14.35 -8.04
N PHE A 332 14.06 -15.51 -8.39
CA PHE A 332 13.23 -16.34 -7.51
C PHE A 332 13.41 -17.83 -7.81
N PRO A 333 13.17 -18.72 -6.83
CA PRO A 333 13.08 -20.15 -7.09
C PRO A 333 11.76 -20.48 -7.78
N HIS A 334 11.83 -21.20 -8.89
CA HIS A 334 10.63 -21.62 -9.60
C HIS A 334 9.76 -22.55 -8.72
N PRO A 335 8.45 -22.30 -8.58
CA PRO A 335 7.60 -22.97 -7.58
C PRO A 335 7.51 -24.50 -7.74
N ARG A 336 7.65 -25.03 -8.95
CA ARG A 336 7.59 -26.47 -9.23
C ARG A 336 8.95 -27.14 -9.22
N THR A 337 9.96 -26.50 -9.84
CA THR A 337 11.27 -27.13 -10.10
C THR A 337 12.32 -26.74 -9.08
N GLY A 338 12.14 -25.68 -8.34
CA GLY A 338 13.15 -25.08 -7.46
C GLY A 338 14.31 -24.41 -8.21
N ALA A 339 14.33 -24.44 -9.53
CA ALA A 339 15.39 -23.80 -10.32
C ALA A 339 15.36 -22.28 -10.14
N THR A 340 16.53 -21.66 -10.05
CA THR A 340 16.63 -20.20 -9.99
C THR A 340 16.26 -19.58 -11.34
N VAL A 341 15.26 -18.69 -11.33
CA VAL A 341 14.82 -17.92 -12.51
C VAL A 341 15.13 -16.45 -12.25
N THR A 342 15.75 -15.79 -13.25
CA THR A 342 15.98 -14.34 -13.22
C THR A 342 15.29 -13.70 -14.43
N LEU A 343 14.48 -12.68 -14.16
CA LEU A 343 13.72 -11.94 -15.17
C LEU A 343 14.03 -10.46 -15.06
N GLU A 344 14.08 -9.78 -16.20
CA GLU A 344 14.30 -8.35 -16.27
C GLU A 344 13.18 -7.67 -17.06
N SER A 345 12.74 -6.51 -16.59
CA SER A 345 11.89 -5.59 -17.33
C SER A 345 12.75 -4.45 -17.84
N PRO A 346 12.63 -4.08 -19.14
CA PRO A 346 13.40 -2.99 -19.71
C PRO A 346 12.99 -1.65 -19.12
N LEU A 347 13.94 -0.71 -19.06
CA LEU A 347 13.63 0.65 -18.60
C LEU A 347 12.51 1.25 -19.45
N PRO A 348 11.40 1.73 -18.85
CA PRO A 348 10.27 2.26 -19.60
C PRO A 348 10.60 3.57 -20.31
N ALA A 349 9.97 3.79 -21.47
CA ALA A 349 10.30 4.88 -22.38
C ALA A 349 10.15 6.28 -21.74
N ASP A 350 9.18 6.48 -20.86
CA ASP A 350 8.99 7.76 -20.15
C ASP A 350 10.16 8.10 -19.22
N LEU A 351 10.68 7.13 -18.47
CA LEU A 351 11.87 7.34 -17.63
C LEU A 351 13.13 7.49 -18.47
N ALA A 352 13.27 6.73 -19.56
CA ALA A 352 14.40 6.85 -20.48
C ALA A 352 14.43 8.24 -21.12
N ALA A 353 13.29 8.73 -21.61
CA ALA A 353 13.16 10.08 -22.20
C ALA A 353 13.45 11.18 -21.18
N TYR A 354 12.90 11.06 -19.94
CA TYR A 354 13.17 12.01 -18.87
C TYR A 354 14.67 12.10 -18.57
N MET A 355 15.35 10.97 -18.39
CA MET A 355 16.78 10.92 -18.10
C MET A 355 17.64 11.40 -19.28
N ALA A 356 17.19 11.21 -20.52
CA ALA A 356 17.92 11.72 -21.69
C ALA A 356 17.93 13.26 -21.77
N ALA A 357 16.92 13.91 -21.18
CA ALA A 357 16.81 15.36 -21.10
C ALA A 357 17.61 15.98 -19.92
N LEU A 358 18.11 15.16 -18.98
CA LEU A 358 18.86 15.67 -17.84
C LEU A 358 20.29 16.11 -18.24
N PRO A 359 20.77 17.24 -17.69
CA PRO A 359 22.15 17.67 -17.87
C PRO A 359 23.13 16.59 -17.34
N PRO A 360 24.24 16.32 -18.05
CA PRO A 360 25.25 15.38 -17.59
C PRO A 360 25.87 15.84 -16.26
N ALA A 361 26.45 14.91 -15.52
CA ALA A 361 27.21 15.26 -14.32
C ALA A 361 28.38 16.19 -14.70
N VAL A 362 28.58 17.25 -13.89
CA VAL A 362 29.76 18.13 -14.03
C VAL A 362 30.94 17.32 -13.53
N THR A 363 31.86 17.00 -14.43
CA THR A 363 33.14 16.42 -14.04
C THR A 363 33.91 17.52 -13.28
N PRO A 364 34.37 17.30 -12.03
CA PRO A 364 35.21 18.26 -11.38
C PRO A 364 36.45 18.46 -12.27
N SER A 365 36.66 19.68 -12.73
CA SER A 365 37.92 20.04 -13.38
C SER A 365 39.02 19.82 -12.36
N GLY A 366 39.89 18.83 -12.62
CA GLY A 366 41.03 18.45 -11.82
C GLY A 366 42.03 19.59 -11.63
#